data_e345a6701361b701b0ccf81973285242
#
_entry.id   e345a6701361b701b0ccf81973285242
#
_cell.length_a   1.000
_cell.length_b   1.000
_cell.length_c   1.000
_cell.angle_alpha   90.00
_cell.angle_beta   90.00
_cell.angle_gamma   90.00
#
_symmetry.space_group_name_H-M   'P 1'
#
loop_
_entity.id
_entity.type
_entity.pdbx_description
1 polymer ?
#
loop_
_entity_poly.entity_id
_entity_poly.type
_entity_poly.pdbx_seq_one_letter_code
_entity_poly.pdbx_strand_id
1 'polypeptide(L)'
;KKKEGKRLLEFERKKKTTKKIMGKQISGAQKRKKKKEKEEPVKDMERLKLGPSKLWTGLVLHQKDVFVSHVLPKLNETDRFFFAGASGGSWEVLAYAKVLSKLSWNIYECSSISTLEFAWNNMEWGERFPCGNVKDQAWFCEQVAKTNKLELLKWAREVKQCKWDEWTINAAADKGNLEMLKYCISNHCPCDVRTHRHVILQPIIDGRVDIVKYLVEKRMISTYEDKLNCVVNAARHGQLGCLKYLLEKARAPLDRFVYIAYARYYEQTECVNYLREKGCSEPT
;
A
#
# COMPACT_ATOMS: atom_id res chain seq x y z
N LYS A 1 -38.80 14.04 -6.75
CA LYS A 1 -39.03 14.39 -5.33
C LYS A 1 -38.95 13.19 -4.36
N LYS A 2 -39.57 12.01 -4.63
CA LYS A 2 -39.47 10.83 -3.72
C LYS A 2 -38.07 10.16 -3.71
N LYS A 3 -37.30 10.20 -4.81
CA LYS A 3 -35.92 9.69 -4.88
C LYS A 3 -34.90 10.60 -4.20
N GLU A 4 -35.12 11.92 -4.21
CA GLU A 4 -34.27 12.89 -3.52
C GLU A 4 -34.47 12.82 -2.01
N GLY A 5 -35.69 12.66 -1.52
CA GLY A 5 -35.97 12.49 -0.09
C GLY A 5 -35.33 11.22 0.51
N LYS A 6 -35.30 10.09 -0.22
CA LYS A 6 -34.57 8.88 0.21
C LYS A 6 -33.05 9.07 0.26
N ARG A 7 -32.48 9.79 -0.72
CA ARG A 7 -31.03 10.12 -0.74
C ARG A 7 -30.64 11.04 0.43
N LEU A 8 -31.47 12.03 0.75
CA LEU A 8 -31.24 12.92 1.90
C LEU A 8 -31.32 12.18 3.25
N LEU A 9 -32.25 11.25 3.41
CA LEU A 9 -32.38 10.43 4.62
C LEU A 9 -31.21 9.43 4.79
N GLU A 10 -30.74 8.85 3.71
CA GLU A 10 -29.56 7.97 3.72
C GLU A 10 -28.28 8.77 4.01
N PHE A 11 -28.21 9.98 3.50
CA PHE A 11 -27.16 10.94 3.77
C PHE A 11 -27.11 11.34 5.26
N GLU A 12 -28.22 11.71 5.86
CA GLU A 12 -28.30 12.04 7.30
C GLU A 12 -27.95 10.83 8.19
N ARG A 13 -28.31 9.61 7.78
CA ARG A 13 -27.89 8.37 8.47
C ARG A 13 -26.38 8.19 8.40
N LYS A 14 -25.74 8.33 7.22
CA LYS A 14 -24.29 8.23 7.07
C LYS A 14 -23.57 9.28 7.90
N LYS A 15 -24.04 10.54 7.90
CA LYS A 15 -23.50 11.63 8.72
C LYS A 15 -23.57 11.34 10.23
N LYS A 16 -24.71 10.83 10.70
CA LYS A 16 -24.90 10.44 12.10
C LYS A 16 -24.02 9.25 12.49
N THR A 17 -23.86 8.27 11.59
CA THR A 17 -23.00 7.09 11.82
C THR A 17 -21.53 7.49 11.89
N THR A 18 -21.04 8.31 10.97
CA THR A 18 -19.66 8.82 10.97
C THR A 18 -19.38 9.67 12.21
N LYS A 19 -20.29 10.61 12.59
CA LYS A 19 -20.18 11.37 13.83
C LYS A 19 -20.23 10.48 15.08
N LYS A 20 -21.06 9.44 15.10
CA LYS A 20 -21.19 8.52 16.24
C LYS A 20 -19.94 7.64 16.40
N ILE A 21 -19.35 7.19 15.29
CA ILE A 21 -18.11 6.39 15.28
C ILE A 21 -16.93 7.27 15.77
N MET A 22 -16.76 8.46 15.21
CA MET A 22 -15.68 9.39 15.62
C MET A 22 -15.88 9.94 17.04
N GLY A 23 -17.10 10.27 17.43
CA GLY A 23 -17.42 10.76 18.79
C GLY A 23 -17.17 9.73 19.89
N LYS A 24 -17.44 8.44 19.65
CA LYS A 24 -17.14 7.36 20.60
C LYS A 24 -15.63 7.17 20.80
N GLN A 25 -14.81 7.40 19.77
CA GLN A 25 -13.36 7.22 19.87
C GLN A 25 -12.67 8.37 20.59
N ILE A 26 -13.08 9.62 20.35
CA ILE A 26 -12.57 10.78 21.09
C ILE A 26 -12.83 10.60 22.59
N SER A 27 -14.03 10.14 22.98
CA SER A 27 -14.37 9.88 24.38
C SER A 27 -13.61 8.67 24.98
N GLY A 28 -13.37 7.62 24.17
CA GLY A 28 -12.61 6.43 24.59
C GLY A 28 -11.11 6.71 24.77
N ALA A 29 -10.52 7.50 23.87
CA ALA A 29 -9.13 7.94 23.97
C ALA A 29 -8.91 8.87 25.17
N GLN A 30 -9.84 9.78 25.43
CA GLN A 30 -9.79 10.66 26.61
C GLN A 30 -9.95 9.88 27.92
N LYS A 31 -10.81 8.86 27.98
CA LYS A 31 -10.95 8.00 29.17
C LYS A 31 -9.72 7.13 29.45
N ARG A 32 -9.04 6.63 28.41
CA ARG A 32 -7.77 5.86 28.55
C ARG A 32 -6.59 6.75 28.97
N LYS A 33 -6.52 8.01 28.46
CA LYS A 33 -5.51 8.98 28.92
C LYS A 33 -5.71 9.35 30.39
N LYS A 34 -6.93 9.63 30.84
CA LYS A 34 -7.22 9.94 32.26
C LYS A 34 -6.85 8.83 33.24
N LYS A 35 -6.74 7.56 32.80
CA LYS A 35 -6.35 6.43 33.66
C LYS A 35 -4.84 6.23 33.76
N LYS A 36 -4.03 6.83 32.85
CA LYS A 36 -2.56 6.78 32.88
C LYS A 36 -1.88 8.03 33.45
N GLU A 37 -2.64 9.14 33.62
CA GLU A 37 -2.11 10.44 34.05
C GLU A 37 -2.45 10.76 35.51
N LYS A 38 -2.20 9.80 36.41
CA LYS A 38 -2.10 10.11 37.85
C LYS A 38 -0.64 10.03 38.28
N GLU A 39 0.23 10.87 37.76
CA GLU A 39 1.50 11.26 38.36
C GLU A 39 2.20 12.28 37.47
N GLU A 40 2.37 13.48 38.04
CA GLU A 40 3.11 14.69 37.67
C GLU A 40 2.41 15.80 36.89
N PRO A 41 2.61 17.08 37.32
CA PRO A 41 1.89 18.22 36.84
C PRO A 41 2.56 18.79 35.58
N VAL A 42 1.92 18.59 34.44
CA VAL A 42 2.34 19.22 33.16
C VAL A 42 1.71 20.59 33.05
N LYS A 43 2.49 21.65 33.34
CA LYS A 43 2.16 23.06 33.15
C LYS A 43 2.09 23.49 31.66
N ASP A 44 2.25 22.58 30.70
CA ASP A 44 2.37 22.91 29.27
C ASP A 44 1.16 22.50 28.39
N MET A 45 0.08 21.98 28.96
CA MET A 45 -1.09 21.57 28.16
C MET A 45 -2.12 22.67 27.84
N GLU A 46 -1.92 23.88 28.30
CA GLU A 46 -2.78 25.02 27.87
C GLU A 46 -2.43 25.59 26.47
N ARG A 47 -1.27 25.21 25.92
CA ARG A 47 -0.85 25.67 24.58
C ARG A 47 -1.48 24.95 23.39
N LEU A 48 -2.22 23.88 23.57
CA LEU A 48 -2.80 23.07 22.49
C LEU A 48 -4.32 23.21 22.35
N LYS A 49 -4.93 24.28 22.83
CA LYS A 49 -6.19 24.79 22.30
C LYS A 49 -5.93 25.60 21.03
N LEU A 50 -5.30 24.98 20.07
CA LEU A 50 -5.30 25.50 18.69
C LEU A 50 -6.73 25.32 18.18
N GLY A 51 -7.49 26.39 18.18
CA GLY A 51 -8.62 26.53 17.25
C GLY A 51 -8.16 26.21 15.82
N PRO A 52 -9.06 25.98 14.87
CA PRO A 52 -8.67 25.66 13.50
C PRO A 52 -7.61 26.66 13.04
N SER A 53 -6.47 26.17 12.56
CA SER A 53 -5.34 27.01 12.19
C SER A 53 -5.83 28.09 11.22
N LYS A 54 -5.23 29.30 11.25
CA LYS A 54 -5.57 30.37 10.29
C LYS A 54 -5.49 29.89 8.84
N LEU A 55 -4.57 28.95 8.56
CA LEU A 55 -4.45 28.29 7.27
C LEU A 55 -5.69 27.47 6.93
N TRP A 56 -6.21 26.69 7.89
CA TRP A 56 -7.45 25.91 7.72
C TRP A 56 -8.64 26.80 7.44
N THR A 57 -8.85 27.82 8.25
CA THR A 57 -9.96 28.76 8.09
C THR A 57 -9.83 29.52 6.77
N GLY A 58 -8.63 30.02 6.44
CA GLY A 58 -8.37 30.77 5.21
C GLY A 58 -8.55 29.91 3.96
N LEU A 59 -7.86 28.76 3.88
CA LEU A 59 -7.86 27.95 2.66
C LEU A 59 -9.14 27.12 2.50
N VAL A 60 -9.57 26.45 3.57
CA VAL A 60 -10.66 25.47 3.48
C VAL A 60 -12.04 26.12 3.53
N LEU A 61 -12.23 27.11 4.41
CA LEU A 61 -13.53 27.73 4.60
C LEU A 61 -13.76 28.98 3.72
N HIS A 62 -12.76 29.83 3.54
CA HIS A 62 -12.89 31.06 2.78
C HIS A 62 -12.50 30.96 1.31
N GLN A 63 -11.59 30.04 0.96
CA GLN A 63 -11.16 29.80 -0.42
C GLN A 63 -11.55 28.39 -0.90
N LYS A 64 -12.82 28.04 -0.76
CA LYS A 64 -13.37 26.71 -1.08
C LYS A 64 -13.04 26.28 -2.51
N ASP A 65 -13.12 27.19 -3.48
CA ASP A 65 -12.86 26.89 -4.88
C ASP A 65 -11.40 26.47 -5.12
N VAL A 66 -10.46 27.18 -4.47
CA VAL A 66 -9.02 26.83 -4.55
C VAL A 66 -8.76 25.45 -3.91
N PHE A 67 -9.36 25.19 -2.76
CA PHE A 67 -9.24 23.88 -2.13
C PHE A 67 -9.82 22.77 -3.01
N VAL A 68 -11.02 22.96 -3.54
CA VAL A 68 -11.74 21.98 -4.36
C VAL A 68 -11.02 21.74 -5.69
N SER A 69 -10.41 22.75 -6.30
CA SER A 69 -9.72 22.60 -7.60
C SER A 69 -8.29 22.09 -7.48
N HIS A 70 -7.57 22.40 -6.39
CA HIS A 70 -6.14 22.12 -6.30
C HIS A 70 -5.74 21.10 -5.21
N VAL A 71 -6.49 20.99 -4.13
CA VAL A 71 -6.18 20.10 -3.00
C VAL A 71 -7.03 18.83 -3.04
N LEU A 72 -8.34 18.99 -3.16
CA LEU A 72 -9.27 17.87 -3.12
C LEU A 72 -9.01 16.77 -4.17
N PRO A 73 -8.61 17.07 -5.43
CA PRO A 73 -8.27 16.02 -6.40
C PRO A 73 -7.04 15.18 -6.02
N LYS A 74 -6.17 15.70 -5.14
CA LYS A 74 -4.98 14.97 -4.64
C LYS A 74 -5.27 14.06 -3.46
N LEU A 75 -6.44 14.18 -2.83
CA LEU A 75 -6.87 13.32 -1.76
C LEU A 75 -7.54 12.05 -2.33
N ASN A 76 -7.14 10.87 -1.88
CA ASN A 76 -7.84 9.63 -2.17
C ASN A 76 -9.19 9.55 -1.43
N GLU A 77 -10.00 8.52 -1.68
CA GLU A 77 -11.33 8.38 -1.07
C GLU A 77 -11.24 8.27 0.46
N THR A 78 -10.25 7.55 0.96
CA THR A 78 -10.00 7.36 2.40
C THR A 78 -9.61 8.70 3.07
N ASP A 79 -8.71 9.47 2.47
CA ASP A 79 -8.34 10.79 3.00
C ASP A 79 -9.53 11.77 3.00
N ARG A 80 -10.37 11.73 1.95
CA ARG A 80 -11.63 12.50 1.91
C ARG A 80 -12.61 12.08 2.99
N PHE A 81 -12.70 10.77 3.28
CA PHE A 81 -13.52 10.25 4.37
C PHE A 81 -13.06 10.83 5.72
N PHE A 82 -11.76 10.76 6.02
CA PHE A 82 -11.19 11.32 7.25
C PHE A 82 -11.32 12.84 7.30
N PHE A 83 -11.10 13.52 6.18
CA PHE A 83 -11.30 14.95 6.06
C PHE A 83 -12.75 15.35 6.38
N ALA A 84 -13.74 14.60 5.87
CA ALA A 84 -15.16 14.83 6.19
C ALA A 84 -15.45 14.80 7.69
N GLY A 85 -14.78 13.90 8.41
CA GLY A 85 -14.95 13.74 9.85
C GLY A 85 -14.20 14.74 10.72
N ALA A 86 -13.25 15.48 10.15
CA ALA A 86 -12.37 16.34 10.91
C ALA A 86 -13.09 17.57 11.49
N SER A 87 -14.06 18.14 10.76
CA SER A 87 -14.87 19.29 11.23
C SER A 87 -16.18 19.44 10.45
N GLY A 88 -17.10 20.25 10.96
CA GLY A 88 -18.32 20.64 10.21
C GLY A 88 -17.99 21.37 8.91
N GLY A 89 -16.99 22.27 8.93
CA GLY A 89 -16.55 22.99 7.74
C GLY A 89 -15.95 22.07 6.68
N SER A 90 -15.20 21.04 7.07
CA SER A 90 -14.70 20.01 6.13
C SER A 90 -15.82 19.30 5.40
N TRP A 91 -16.88 18.95 6.14
CA TRP A 91 -18.07 18.32 5.57
C TRP A 91 -18.77 19.24 4.56
N GLU A 92 -18.91 20.53 4.88
CA GLU A 92 -19.52 21.53 3.98
C GLU A 92 -18.76 21.69 2.68
N VAL A 93 -17.40 21.68 2.73
CA VAL A 93 -16.55 21.77 1.53
C VAL A 93 -16.73 20.54 0.64
N LEU A 94 -16.80 19.34 1.20
CA LEU A 94 -17.06 18.13 0.42
C LEU A 94 -18.49 18.06 -0.13
N ALA A 95 -19.47 18.61 0.59
CA ALA A 95 -20.83 18.78 0.09
C ALA A 95 -20.87 19.73 -1.11
N TYR A 96 -20.19 20.87 -1.00
CA TYR A 96 -20.02 21.82 -2.09
C TYR A 96 -19.37 21.17 -3.32
N ALA A 97 -18.32 20.37 -3.14
CA ALA A 97 -17.66 19.62 -4.21
C ALA A 97 -18.47 18.41 -4.76
N LYS A 98 -19.65 18.12 -4.19
CA LYS A 98 -20.53 17.00 -4.60
C LYS A 98 -19.89 15.59 -4.50
N VAL A 99 -18.89 15.41 -3.64
CA VAL A 99 -18.16 14.13 -3.50
C VAL A 99 -18.60 13.29 -2.29
N LEU A 100 -19.57 13.71 -1.51
CA LEU A 100 -20.02 13.02 -0.30
C LEU A 100 -20.63 11.63 -0.55
N SER A 101 -21.16 11.37 -1.74
CA SER A 101 -21.76 10.08 -2.08
C SER A 101 -20.76 8.94 -2.27
N LYS A 102 -19.47 9.26 -2.40
CA LYS A 102 -18.38 8.34 -2.64
C LYS A 102 -17.43 8.18 -1.44
N LEU A 103 -17.83 8.66 -0.26
CA LEU A 103 -16.98 8.56 0.92
C LEU A 103 -16.95 7.10 1.42
N SER A 104 -15.81 6.49 1.25
CA SER A 104 -15.45 5.17 1.77
C SER A 104 -14.03 5.21 2.34
N TRP A 105 -13.63 4.19 3.07
CA TRP A 105 -12.26 4.06 3.51
C TRP A 105 -11.74 2.64 3.24
N ASN A 106 -10.49 2.59 2.84
CA ASN A 106 -9.78 1.35 2.57
C ASN A 106 -8.42 1.37 3.28
N ILE A 107 -7.99 0.25 3.82
CA ILE A 107 -6.71 0.16 4.55
C ILE A 107 -5.54 0.49 3.62
N TYR A 108 -5.56 -0.02 2.39
CA TYR A 108 -4.49 0.20 1.41
C TYR A 108 -4.37 1.65 0.91
N GLU A 109 -5.31 2.52 1.27
CA GLU A 109 -5.28 3.96 0.98
C GLU A 109 -4.90 4.80 2.21
N CYS A 110 -4.75 4.19 3.39
CA CYS A 110 -4.37 4.93 4.59
C CYS A 110 -3.03 5.66 4.39
N SER A 111 -3.04 6.95 4.70
CA SER A 111 -1.90 7.84 4.47
C SER A 111 -1.03 8.04 5.71
N SER A 112 -1.52 7.71 6.90
CA SER A 112 -0.86 7.96 8.19
C SER A 112 -1.18 6.88 9.22
N ILE A 113 -0.39 6.84 10.30
CA ILE A 113 -0.64 5.96 11.46
C ILE A 113 -2.01 6.26 12.08
N SER A 114 -2.43 7.53 12.15
CA SER A 114 -3.72 7.90 12.73
C SER A 114 -4.90 7.33 11.93
N THR A 115 -4.83 7.39 10.59
CA THR A 115 -5.87 6.80 9.72
C THR A 115 -5.86 5.28 9.81
N LEU A 116 -4.68 4.67 9.89
CA LEU A 116 -4.53 3.23 10.04
C LEU A 116 -5.03 2.74 11.42
N GLU A 117 -4.77 3.48 12.49
CA GLU A 117 -5.28 3.17 13.83
C GLU A 117 -6.79 3.27 13.90
N PHE A 118 -7.39 4.24 13.19
CA PHE A 118 -8.84 4.28 13.03
C PHE A 118 -9.34 3.00 12.34
N ALA A 119 -8.73 2.61 11.22
CA ALA A 119 -9.09 1.40 10.49
C ALA A 119 -8.99 0.15 11.38
N TRP A 120 -7.90 0.00 12.14
CA TRP A 120 -7.71 -1.10 13.09
C TRP A 120 -8.82 -1.18 14.15
N ASN A 121 -9.22 -0.03 14.70
CA ASN A 121 -10.21 0.03 15.78
C ASN A 121 -11.66 -0.14 15.30
N ASN A 122 -11.93 0.04 14.01
CA ASN A 122 -13.26 -0.06 13.40
C ASN A 122 -13.39 -1.21 12.40
N MET A 123 -12.38 -2.09 12.32
CA MET A 123 -12.43 -3.29 11.51
C MET A 123 -13.47 -4.27 12.06
N GLU A 124 -14.28 -4.82 11.20
CA GLU A 124 -15.16 -5.95 11.49
C GLU A 124 -14.34 -7.25 11.40
N TRP A 125 -13.61 -7.55 12.47
CA TRP A 125 -12.75 -8.71 12.55
C TRP A 125 -13.53 -10.01 12.44
N GLY A 126 -13.04 -10.96 11.62
CA GLY A 126 -13.67 -12.25 11.42
C GLY A 126 -14.77 -12.28 10.37
N GLU A 127 -15.13 -11.14 9.78
CA GLU A 127 -16.05 -11.11 8.65
C GLU A 127 -15.45 -11.85 7.44
N ARG A 128 -16.28 -12.67 6.79
CA ARG A 128 -15.89 -13.44 5.61
C ARG A 128 -16.28 -12.69 4.33
N PHE A 129 -15.34 -12.64 3.41
CA PHE A 129 -15.64 -12.20 2.05
C PHE A 129 -16.44 -13.27 1.28
N PRO A 130 -17.17 -12.91 0.22
CA PRO A 130 -17.83 -13.89 -0.65
C PRO A 130 -16.88 -14.93 -1.26
N CYS A 131 -15.61 -14.59 -1.42
CA CYS A 131 -14.55 -15.50 -1.91
C CYS A 131 -14.03 -16.47 -0.83
N GLY A 132 -14.53 -16.39 0.42
CA GLY A 132 -14.14 -17.26 1.53
C GLY A 132 -13.00 -16.74 2.41
N ASN A 133 -12.26 -15.72 1.98
CA ASN A 133 -11.23 -15.07 2.81
C ASN A 133 -11.86 -14.39 4.03
N VAL A 134 -11.08 -14.25 5.10
CA VAL A 134 -11.51 -13.65 6.37
C VAL A 134 -10.76 -12.35 6.60
N LYS A 135 -11.45 -11.34 7.12
CA LYS A 135 -10.84 -10.10 7.60
C LYS A 135 -10.14 -10.36 8.94
N ASP A 136 -8.96 -10.96 8.87
CA ASP A 136 -8.12 -11.23 10.04
C ASP A 136 -6.88 -10.32 10.07
N GLN A 137 -5.98 -10.59 11.02
CA GLN A 137 -4.75 -9.79 11.17
C GLN A 137 -3.79 -9.96 9.98
N ALA A 138 -3.73 -11.15 9.38
CA ALA A 138 -2.86 -11.40 8.23
C ALA A 138 -3.34 -10.63 7.01
N TRP A 139 -4.65 -10.69 6.73
CA TRP A 139 -5.27 -9.86 5.69
C TRP A 139 -5.05 -8.36 5.95
N PHE A 140 -5.16 -7.91 7.22
CA PHE A 140 -4.88 -6.50 7.55
C PHE A 140 -3.44 -6.10 7.20
N CYS A 141 -2.44 -6.91 7.57
CA CYS A 141 -1.04 -6.66 7.23
C CYS A 141 -0.80 -6.62 5.72
N GLU A 142 -1.44 -7.50 4.95
CA GLU A 142 -1.42 -7.46 3.49
C GLU A 142 -1.95 -6.11 2.96
N GLN A 143 -3.12 -5.66 3.44
CA GLN A 143 -3.67 -4.37 3.02
C GLN A 143 -2.75 -3.20 3.42
N VAL A 144 -2.12 -3.27 4.59
CA VAL A 144 -1.14 -2.27 5.03
C VAL A 144 0.09 -2.27 4.12
N ALA A 145 0.61 -3.42 3.72
CA ALA A 145 1.72 -3.51 2.78
C ALA A 145 1.37 -2.87 1.41
N LYS A 146 0.12 -3.00 0.96
CA LYS A 146 -0.39 -2.36 -0.28
C LYS A 146 -0.39 -0.83 -0.23
N THR A 147 -0.31 -0.21 0.96
CA THR A 147 -0.14 1.26 1.09
C THR A 147 1.20 1.75 0.53
N ASN A 148 2.15 0.84 0.34
CA ASN A 148 3.53 1.13 -0.03
C ASN A 148 4.32 1.98 1.00
N LYS A 149 3.87 2.03 2.25
CA LYS A 149 4.46 2.81 3.35
C LYS A 149 5.02 1.89 4.43
N LEU A 150 6.34 1.79 4.49
CA LEU A 150 7.03 0.90 5.44
C LEU A 150 6.70 1.26 6.90
N GLU A 151 6.58 2.53 7.24
CA GLU A 151 6.24 2.99 8.58
C GLU A 151 4.87 2.48 9.06
N LEU A 152 3.90 2.33 8.15
CA LEU A 152 2.59 1.77 8.48
C LEU A 152 2.67 0.27 8.74
N LEU A 153 3.46 -0.45 7.95
CA LEU A 153 3.68 -1.88 8.16
C LEU A 153 4.43 -2.13 9.47
N LYS A 154 5.46 -1.34 9.78
CA LYS A 154 6.16 -1.40 11.07
C LYS A 154 5.21 -1.15 12.22
N TRP A 155 4.36 -0.13 12.16
CA TRP A 155 3.36 0.13 13.19
C TRP A 155 2.43 -1.07 13.40
N ALA A 156 1.91 -1.67 12.33
CA ALA A 156 1.06 -2.85 12.41
C ALA A 156 1.78 -4.03 13.09
N ARG A 157 3.06 -4.27 12.76
CA ARG A 157 3.85 -5.38 13.28
C ARG A 157 4.39 -5.15 14.68
N GLU A 158 4.95 -3.97 14.96
CA GLU A 158 5.70 -3.70 16.18
C GLU A 158 4.80 -3.15 17.29
N VAL A 159 3.81 -2.31 16.95
CA VAL A 159 2.91 -1.70 17.93
C VAL A 159 1.66 -2.55 18.17
N LYS A 160 1.02 -3.04 17.09
CA LYS A 160 -0.18 -3.86 17.20
C LYS A 160 0.11 -5.36 17.28
N GLN A 161 1.36 -5.77 17.06
CA GLN A 161 1.79 -7.17 17.04
C GLN A 161 0.94 -8.03 16.08
N CYS A 162 0.50 -7.40 14.98
CA CYS A 162 -0.37 -7.99 13.99
C CYS A 162 0.30 -9.22 13.35
N LYS A 163 -0.40 -10.34 13.25
CA LYS A 163 0.09 -11.50 12.51
C LYS A 163 0.18 -11.15 11.03
N TRP A 164 1.08 -11.79 10.33
CA TRP A 164 1.22 -11.69 8.89
C TRP A 164 1.40 -13.07 8.26
N ASP A 165 1.24 -13.13 6.94
CA ASP A 165 1.41 -14.32 6.13
C ASP A 165 2.16 -14.00 4.83
N GLU A 166 2.20 -14.95 3.92
CA GLU A 166 2.84 -14.84 2.62
C GLU A 166 2.27 -13.73 1.72
N TRP A 167 1.03 -13.31 1.90
CA TRP A 167 0.43 -12.23 1.11
C TRP A 167 1.02 -10.87 1.43
N THR A 168 1.53 -10.69 2.64
CA THR A 168 2.20 -9.44 3.05
C THR A 168 3.50 -9.20 2.26
N ILE A 169 4.34 -10.24 2.12
CA ILE A 169 5.59 -10.11 1.34
C ILE A 169 5.32 -10.02 -0.17
N ASN A 170 4.27 -10.68 -0.67
CA ASN A 170 3.81 -10.53 -2.05
C ASN A 170 3.42 -9.07 -2.33
N ALA A 171 2.63 -8.45 -1.47
CA ALA A 171 2.24 -7.05 -1.61
C ALA A 171 3.46 -6.12 -1.62
N ALA A 172 4.51 -6.40 -0.84
CA ALA A 172 5.76 -5.65 -0.86
C ALA A 172 6.50 -5.80 -2.20
N ALA A 173 6.52 -7.01 -2.77
CA ALA A 173 7.10 -7.29 -4.08
C ALA A 173 6.32 -6.59 -5.21
N ASP A 174 4.99 -6.67 -5.20
CA ASP A 174 4.10 -6.00 -6.17
C ASP A 174 4.29 -4.48 -6.19
N LYS A 175 4.53 -3.88 -5.02
CA LYS A 175 4.80 -2.43 -4.93
C LYS A 175 6.23 -2.06 -5.32
N GLY A 176 7.11 -3.02 -5.55
CA GLY A 176 8.51 -2.78 -5.86
C GLY A 176 9.23 -2.01 -4.74
N ASN A 177 8.83 -2.17 -3.49
CA ASN A 177 9.40 -1.46 -2.35
C ASN A 177 10.53 -2.28 -1.72
N LEU A 178 11.76 -1.98 -2.10
CA LEU A 178 12.95 -2.69 -1.63
C LEU A 178 13.07 -2.67 -0.08
N GLU A 179 12.81 -1.52 0.54
CA GLU A 179 12.95 -1.40 2.00
C GLU A 179 11.87 -2.19 2.76
N MET A 180 10.65 -2.22 2.23
CA MET A 180 9.57 -3.04 2.79
C MET A 180 9.86 -4.53 2.59
N LEU A 181 10.36 -4.92 1.43
CA LEU A 181 10.76 -6.30 1.14
C LEU A 181 11.91 -6.74 2.05
N LYS A 182 12.92 -5.90 2.26
CA LYS A 182 13.99 -6.14 3.23
C LYS A 182 13.44 -6.35 4.65
N TYR A 183 12.50 -5.53 5.06
CA TYR A 183 11.85 -5.64 6.36
C TYR A 183 11.10 -6.98 6.50
N CYS A 184 10.31 -7.37 5.51
CA CYS A 184 9.61 -8.65 5.50
C CYS A 184 10.56 -9.84 5.61
N ILE A 185 11.62 -9.87 4.78
CA ILE A 185 12.60 -10.98 4.78
C ILE A 185 13.38 -11.03 6.09
N SER A 186 13.83 -9.89 6.62
CA SER A 186 14.63 -9.83 7.85
C SER A 186 13.84 -10.18 9.10
N ASN A 187 12.51 -10.01 9.08
CA ASN A 187 11.61 -10.36 10.18
C ASN A 187 10.84 -11.67 9.95
N HIS A 188 11.37 -12.54 9.06
CA HIS A 188 10.82 -13.89 8.83
C HIS A 188 9.34 -13.90 8.43
N CYS A 189 8.91 -12.98 7.55
CA CYS A 189 7.60 -13.07 6.94
C CYS A 189 7.46 -14.41 6.21
N PRO A 190 6.38 -15.18 6.41
CA PRO A 190 6.18 -16.44 5.72
C PRO A 190 6.32 -16.31 4.20
N CYS A 191 6.93 -17.30 3.57
CA CYS A 191 7.13 -17.34 2.14
C CYS A 191 7.09 -18.81 1.68
N ASP A 192 5.96 -19.27 1.20
CA ASP A 192 5.79 -20.60 0.63
C ASP A 192 6.41 -20.71 -0.78
N VAL A 193 6.36 -21.89 -1.41
CA VAL A 193 6.96 -22.10 -2.74
C VAL A 193 6.35 -21.19 -3.83
N ARG A 194 5.03 -20.98 -3.80
CA ARG A 194 4.35 -20.12 -4.78
C ARG A 194 4.67 -18.65 -4.56
N THR A 195 4.63 -18.23 -3.32
CA THR A 195 4.99 -16.88 -2.87
C THR A 195 6.45 -16.61 -3.17
N HIS A 196 7.36 -17.54 -2.90
CA HIS A 196 8.76 -17.44 -3.25
C HIS A 196 8.95 -17.15 -4.74
N ARG A 197 8.27 -17.90 -5.60
CA ARG A 197 8.30 -17.68 -7.06
C ARG A 197 7.78 -16.29 -7.44
N HIS A 198 6.69 -15.83 -6.83
CA HIS A 198 6.12 -14.50 -7.09
C HIS A 198 7.08 -13.39 -6.66
N VAL A 199 7.61 -13.47 -5.43
CA VAL A 199 8.58 -12.51 -4.88
C VAL A 199 9.84 -12.39 -5.74
N ILE A 200 10.26 -13.48 -6.38
CA ILE A 200 11.42 -13.47 -7.30
C ILE A 200 11.06 -12.87 -8.66
N LEU A 201 9.94 -13.27 -9.25
CA LEU A 201 9.63 -12.95 -10.64
C LEU A 201 9.02 -11.56 -10.81
N GLN A 202 8.19 -11.09 -9.88
CA GLN A 202 7.54 -9.79 -10.02
C GLN A 202 8.54 -8.63 -10.16
N PRO A 203 9.60 -8.51 -9.34
CA PRO A 203 10.62 -7.48 -9.53
C PRO A 203 11.35 -7.55 -10.88
N ILE A 204 11.47 -8.76 -11.45
CA ILE A 204 12.08 -8.94 -12.76
C ILE A 204 11.15 -8.45 -13.85
N ILE A 205 9.87 -8.80 -13.79
CA ILE A 205 8.83 -8.33 -14.71
C ILE A 205 8.77 -6.80 -14.73
N ASP A 206 8.90 -6.17 -13.56
CA ASP A 206 8.86 -4.71 -13.39
C ASP A 206 10.21 -4.01 -13.64
N GLY A 207 11.28 -4.77 -13.94
CA GLY A 207 12.62 -4.23 -14.21
C GLY A 207 13.34 -3.65 -12.98
N ARG A 208 13.00 -4.09 -11.78
CA ARG A 208 13.58 -3.63 -10.50
C ARG A 208 14.93 -4.28 -10.23
N VAL A 209 15.97 -3.82 -10.89
CA VAL A 209 17.33 -4.38 -10.79
C VAL A 209 17.87 -4.35 -9.36
N ASP A 210 17.55 -3.31 -8.60
CA ASP A 210 17.93 -3.15 -7.19
C ASP A 210 17.36 -4.27 -6.29
N ILE A 211 16.10 -4.63 -6.48
CA ILE A 211 15.45 -5.74 -5.77
C ILE A 211 16.05 -7.07 -6.22
N VAL A 212 16.25 -7.27 -7.52
CA VAL A 212 16.86 -8.50 -8.07
C VAL A 212 18.25 -8.72 -7.48
N LYS A 213 19.09 -7.67 -7.37
CA LYS A 213 20.39 -7.72 -6.70
C LYS A 213 20.25 -8.22 -5.26
N TYR A 214 19.36 -7.61 -4.49
CA TYR A 214 19.13 -7.98 -3.10
C TYR A 214 18.68 -9.45 -2.97
N LEU A 215 17.76 -9.92 -3.82
CA LEU A 215 17.27 -11.30 -3.79
C LEU A 215 18.38 -12.32 -4.13
N VAL A 216 19.30 -11.99 -5.07
CA VAL A 216 20.47 -12.80 -5.37
C VAL A 216 21.43 -12.84 -4.18
N GLU A 217 21.73 -11.70 -3.56
CA GLU A 217 22.57 -11.60 -2.36
C GLU A 217 22.02 -12.41 -1.18
N LYS A 218 20.71 -12.41 -1.01
CA LYS A 218 20.00 -13.22 0.02
C LYS A 218 19.82 -14.69 -0.36
N ARG A 219 20.35 -15.12 -1.50
CA ARG A 219 20.24 -16.48 -2.03
C ARG A 219 18.79 -16.94 -2.27
N MET A 220 17.86 -16.02 -2.44
CA MET A 220 16.50 -16.35 -2.83
C MET A 220 16.43 -16.72 -4.33
N ILE A 221 17.30 -16.16 -5.16
CA ILE A 221 17.52 -16.58 -6.55
C ILE A 221 18.81 -17.43 -6.57
N SER A 222 18.72 -18.71 -6.22
CA SER A 222 19.91 -19.54 -6.04
C SER A 222 19.92 -20.77 -6.91
N THR A 223 18.78 -21.40 -7.13
CA THR A 223 18.71 -22.65 -7.92
C THR A 223 18.90 -22.39 -9.41
N TYR A 224 19.28 -23.43 -10.14
CA TYR A 224 19.36 -23.36 -11.59
C TYR A 224 18.04 -22.94 -12.22
N GLU A 225 16.93 -23.53 -11.73
CA GLU A 225 15.58 -23.26 -12.21
C GLU A 225 15.12 -21.82 -11.93
N ASP A 226 15.39 -21.29 -10.72
CA ASP A 226 15.09 -19.88 -10.41
C ASP A 226 15.79 -18.95 -11.37
N LYS A 227 17.12 -19.14 -11.57
CA LYS A 227 17.92 -18.30 -12.48
C LYS A 227 17.44 -18.41 -13.93
N LEU A 228 17.10 -19.60 -14.39
CA LEU A 228 16.55 -19.83 -15.73
C LEU A 228 15.23 -19.07 -15.90
N ASN A 229 14.30 -19.26 -14.97
CA ASN A 229 13.00 -18.57 -14.98
C ASN A 229 13.16 -17.04 -14.93
N CYS A 230 14.11 -16.54 -14.15
CA CYS A 230 14.42 -15.12 -14.05
C CYS A 230 14.89 -14.54 -15.39
N VAL A 231 15.83 -15.22 -16.06
CA VAL A 231 16.36 -14.77 -17.37
C VAL A 231 15.28 -14.81 -18.46
N VAL A 232 14.48 -15.90 -18.50
CA VAL A 232 13.34 -16.03 -19.43
C VAL A 232 12.35 -14.87 -19.24
N ASN A 233 11.98 -14.54 -18.00
CA ASN A 233 11.06 -13.45 -17.76
C ASN A 233 11.68 -12.07 -18.05
N ALA A 234 12.97 -11.86 -17.74
CA ALA A 234 13.66 -10.63 -18.12
C ALA A 234 13.69 -10.44 -19.64
N ALA A 235 13.98 -11.50 -20.39
CA ALA A 235 13.97 -11.47 -21.86
C ALA A 235 12.56 -11.25 -22.43
N ARG A 236 11.57 -11.95 -21.88
CA ARG A 236 10.15 -11.86 -22.27
C ARG A 236 9.57 -10.47 -22.08
N HIS A 237 9.90 -9.80 -20.97
CA HIS A 237 9.35 -8.50 -20.60
C HIS A 237 10.26 -7.31 -20.97
N GLY A 238 11.33 -7.54 -21.75
CA GLY A 238 12.22 -6.49 -22.24
C GLY A 238 13.08 -5.84 -21.16
N GLN A 239 13.29 -6.51 -20.03
CA GLN A 239 13.98 -5.93 -18.88
C GLN A 239 15.49 -6.10 -19.01
N LEU A 240 16.09 -5.33 -19.96
CA LEU A 240 17.50 -5.41 -20.31
C LEU A 240 18.44 -5.27 -19.11
N GLY A 241 18.13 -4.37 -18.17
CA GLY A 241 18.91 -4.18 -16.94
C GLY A 241 18.98 -5.43 -16.07
N CYS A 242 17.82 -6.10 -15.85
CA CYS A 242 17.75 -7.36 -15.12
C CYS A 242 18.46 -8.48 -15.90
N LEU A 243 18.25 -8.56 -17.22
CA LEU A 243 18.86 -9.56 -18.08
C LEU A 243 20.41 -9.49 -18.01
N LYS A 244 20.98 -8.29 -18.16
CA LYS A 244 22.43 -8.06 -18.02
C LYS A 244 22.95 -8.49 -16.65
N TYR A 245 22.27 -8.06 -15.58
CA TYR A 245 22.70 -8.41 -14.22
C TYR A 245 22.67 -9.92 -13.98
N LEU A 246 21.61 -10.60 -14.38
CA LEU A 246 21.44 -12.04 -14.18
C LEU A 246 22.51 -12.84 -14.91
N LEU A 247 22.82 -12.51 -16.17
CA LEU A 247 23.82 -13.22 -16.96
C LEU A 247 25.26 -12.88 -16.54
N GLU A 248 25.56 -11.61 -16.28
CA GLU A 248 26.95 -11.16 -16.05
C GLU A 248 27.40 -11.25 -14.60
N LYS A 249 26.50 -11.00 -13.64
CA LYS A 249 26.83 -10.94 -12.20
C LYS A 249 26.27 -12.11 -11.40
N ALA A 250 25.03 -12.48 -11.61
CA ALA A 250 24.39 -13.61 -10.91
C ALA A 250 24.78 -14.98 -11.48
N ARG A 251 25.56 -15.01 -12.57
CA ARG A 251 26.02 -16.24 -13.26
C ARG A 251 24.84 -17.17 -13.57
N ALA A 252 23.77 -16.62 -14.12
CA ALA A 252 22.69 -17.43 -14.63
C ALA A 252 23.15 -18.26 -15.83
N PRO A 253 22.61 -19.48 -16.04
CA PRO A 253 22.98 -20.29 -17.19
C PRO A 253 22.63 -19.55 -18.49
N LEU A 254 23.45 -19.66 -19.49
CA LEU A 254 23.22 -19.11 -20.82
C LEU A 254 22.57 -20.16 -21.72
N ASP A 255 21.23 -20.18 -21.76
CA ASP A 255 20.49 -20.94 -22.77
C ASP A 255 20.40 -20.11 -24.05
N ARG A 256 21.19 -20.50 -25.05
CA ARG A 256 21.37 -19.72 -26.27
C ARG A 256 20.14 -19.63 -27.16
N PHE A 257 19.20 -20.57 -27.05
CA PHE A 257 18.03 -20.64 -27.91
C PHE A 257 16.77 -20.12 -27.22
N VAL A 258 16.55 -20.52 -25.97
CA VAL A 258 15.32 -20.20 -25.26
C VAL A 258 15.17 -18.70 -25.02
N TYR A 259 16.22 -18.03 -24.56
CA TYR A 259 16.15 -16.61 -24.23
C TYR A 259 15.86 -15.71 -25.41
N ILE A 260 16.56 -15.97 -26.53
CA ILE A 260 16.38 -15.17 -27.76
C ILE A 260 15.01 -15.44 -28.40
N ALA A 261 14.51 -16.68 -28.32
CA ALA A 261 13.17 -17.03 -28.82
C ALA A 261 12.07 -16.27 -28.06
N TYR A 262 12.15 -16.22 -26.73
CA TYR A 262 11.19 -15.43 -25.94
C TYR A 262 11.32 -13.94 -26.22
N ALA A 263 12.54 -13.37 -26.25
CA ALA A 263 12.73 -11.95 -26.53
C ALA A 263 12.17 -11.55 -27.92
N ARG A 264 12.33 -12.40 -28.93
CA ARG A 264 11.75 -12.17 -30.27
C ARG A 264 10.24 -12.29 -30.29
N TYR A 265 9.69 -13.37 -29.73
CA TYR A 265 8.26 -13.60 -29.69
C TYR A 265 7.49 -12.44 -29.08
N TYR A 266 8.08 -11.79 -28.08
CA TYR A 266 7.52 -10.61 -27.40
C TYR A 266 8.09 -9.28 -27.92
N GLU A 267 8.77 -9.28 -29.08
CA GLU A 267 9.28 -8.09 -29.78
C GLU A 267 10.25 -7.21 -28.96
N GLN A 268 11.01 -7.81 -28.04
CA GLN A 268 11.94 -7.10 -27.17
C GLN A 268 13.30 -6.85 -27.85
N THR A 269 13.35 -5.89 -28.77
CA THR A 269 14.49 -5.64 -29.67
C THR A 269 15.82 -5.44 -28.94
N GLU A 270 15.85 -4.68 -27.84
CA GLU A 270 17.09 -4.43 -27.07
C GLU A 270 17.63 -5.71 -26.43
N CYS A 271 16.73 -6.54 -25.88
CA CYS A 271 17.11 -7.83 -25.33
C CYS A 271 17.60 -8.80 -26.43
N VAL A 272 16.97 -8.80 -27.60
CA VAL A 272 17.44 -9.62 -28.75
C VAL A 272 18.84 -9.22 -29.16
N ASN A 273 19.11 -7.93 -29.34
CA ASN A 273 20.43 -7.44 -29.74
C ASN A 273 21.51 -7.82 -28.71
N TYR A 274 21.23 -7.60 -27.43
CA TYR A 274 22.15 -7.98 -26.36
C TYR A 274 22.41 -9.50 -26.32
N LEU A 275 21.38 -10.33 -26.48
CA LEU A 275 21.53 -11.79 -26.48
C LEU A 275 22.34 -12.27 -27.69
N ARG A 276 22.19 -11.64 -28.86
CA ARG A 276 23.02 -11.91 -30.04
C ARG A 276 24.52 -11.57 -29.79
N GLU A 277 24.82 -10.43 -29.16
CA GLU A 277 26.16 -10.06 -28.73
C GLU A 277 26.76 -11.10 -27.77
N LYS A 278 25.96 -11.76 -26.95
CA LYS A 278 26.36 -12.85 -26.05
C LYS A 278 26.46 -14.21 -26.75
N GLY A 279 26.27 -14.28 -28.07
CA GLY A 279 26.39 -15.50 -28.87
C GLY A 279 25.13 -16.39 -28.83
N CYS A 280 23.99 -15.83 -28.49
CA CYS A 280 22.71 -16.53 -28.65
C CYS A 280 22.31 -16.51 -30.13
N SER A 281 21.92 -17.69 -30.66
CA SER A 281 21.45 -17.85 -32.04
C SER A 281 20.00 -18.34 -32.02
N GLU A 282 19.33 -18.12 -33.13
CA GLU A 282 17.98 -18.65 -33.32
C GLU A 282 18.04 -20.13 -33.65
N PRO A 283 17.05 -20.92 -33.23
CA PRO A 283 16.89 -22.26 -33.76
C PRO A 283 16.69 -22.17 -35.27
N THR A 284 17.53 -22.88 -36.01
CA THR A 284 17.42 -23.04 -37.47
C THR A 284 16.16 -23.80 -37.83
#